data_271465f3b5d90e3782a0da51855eac46
#
_entry.id   271465f3b5d90e3782a0da51855eac46
#
_cell.length_a   1.000
_cell.length_b   1.000
_cell.length_c   1.000
_cell.angle_alpha   90.00
_cell.angle_beta   90.00
_cell.angle_gamma   90.00
#
_symmetry.space_group_name_H-M   'P 1'
#
loop_
_entity.id
_entity.type
_entity.pdbx_description
1 polymer ?
#
loop_
_entity_poly.entity_id
_entity_poly.type
_entity_poly.pdbx_seq_one_letter_code
_entity_poly.pdbx_strand_id
1 'polypeptide(L)'
;CIRDSIEGEPSHKVVRTAIHALARMQHRGAILADGKTGDGCGLLLQKPDRFFRIVAQERGWRLAKNYAVGMLFLNKDPELAAAARRIVEEELQRETLSIVGWRDVPTNEGVLGEIALSSLPRIEQIFVNAPAGWRPRDMERRLFIARRRIEKRLEADKDFYVCSLSNLVNIYKGLCMPTDLPRFYLDLADLRLESAICLFHQRFSTNTVPRWPLAQPFRYLAHNGEINTITGNRQWARARTYKFQTPLIPDLHDAAPFVNETGSDSSSMDNMLEPVSYTHL
;
A
#
# COMPACT_ATOMS: atom_id res chain seq x y z
N CYS A 1 14.65 -5.65 0.16
CA CYS A 1 15.72 -5.13 -0.74
C CYS A 1 15.33 -3.77 -1.27
N ILE A 2 16.33 -2.93 -1.54
CA ILE A 2 16.16 -1.56 -2.06
C ILE A 2 16.98 -1.41 -3.33
N ARG A 3 16.44 -0.72 -4.31
CA ARG A 3 17.13 -0.19 -5.48
C ARG A 3 16.82 1.28 -5.61
N ASP A 4 17.84 2.11 -5.74
CA ASP A 4 17.71 3.56 -5.80
C ASP A 4 18.62 4.18 -6.88
N SER A 5 18.39 5.47 -7.10
CA SER A 5 19.25 6.36 -7.87
C SER A 5 20.18 7.10 -6.89
N ILE A 6 21.49 7.02 -7.10
CA ILE A 6 22.46 7.76 -6.27
C ILE A 6 22.27 9.28 -6.37
N GLU A 7 21.85 9.74 -7.56
CA GLU A 7 21.61 11.16 -7.85
C GLU A 7 20.20 11.62 -7.45
N GLY A 8 19.34 10.68 -6.99
CA GLY A 8 17.95 10.97 -6.64
C GLY A 8 17.01 11.15 -7.86
N GLU A 9 17.51 11.01 -9.08
CA GLU A 9 16.72 11.20 -10.30
C GLU A 9 15.82 9.99 -10.60
N PRO A 10 14.50 10.19 -10.76
CA PRO A 10 13.58 9.13 -11.13
C PRO A 10 13.88 8.59 -12.53
N SER A 11 13.80 7.27 -12.69
CA SER A 11 13.88 6.65 -14.00
C SER A 11 13.19 5.29 -14.05
N HIS A 12 12.68 4.90 -15.22
CA HIS A 12 12.16 3.55 -15.44
C HIS A 12 13.27 2.48 -15.33
N LYS A 13 14.53 2.85 -15.53
CA LYS A 13 15.69 1.95 -15.35
C LYS A 13 15.77 1.46 -13.90
N VAL A 14 15.54 2.32 -12.91
CA VAL A 14 15.52 1.94 -11.49
C VAL A 14 14.41 0.93 -11.24
N VAL A 15 13.20 1.19 -11.73
CA VAL A 15 12.02 0.30 -11.61
C VAL A 15 12.31 -1.06 -12.25
N ARG A 16 12.73 -1.07 -13.50
CA ARG A 16 13.06 -2.30 -14.23
C ARG A 16 14.17 -3.12 -13.54
N THR A 17 15.19 -2.45 -13.02
CA THR A 17 16.26 -3.13 -12.29
C THR A 17 15.77 -3.76 -10.99
N ALA A 18 14.88 -3.06 -10.25
CA ALA A 18 14.25 -3.60 -9.03
C ALA A 18 13.38 -4.84 -9.35
N ILE A 19 12.59 -4.78 -10.42
CA ILE A 19 11.78 -5.91 -10.91
C ILE A 19 12.67 -7.12 -11.28
N HIS A 20 13.75 -6.89 -12.00
CA HIS A 20 14.68 -7.96 -12.36
C HIS A 20 15.39 -8.54 -11.13
N ALA A 21 15.76 -7.71 -10.16
CA ALA A 21 16.35 -8.18 -8.92
C ALA A 21 15.34 -9.01 -8.09
N LEU A 22 14.09 -8.55 -8.01
CA LEU A 22 12.99 -9.28 -7.38
C LEU A 22 12.78 -10.65 -8.04
N ALA A 23 12.74 -10.70 -9.37
CA ALA A 23 12.59 -11.94 -10.13
C ALA A 23 13.71 -12.96 -9.84
N ARG A 24 14.95 -12.49 -9.64
CA ARG A 24 16.10 -13.35 -9.26
C ARG A 24 16.00 -13.90 -7.83
N MET A 25 15.14 -13.33 -7.00
CA MET A 25 14.90 -13.81 -5.63
C MET A 25 13.80 -14.88 -5.57
N GLN A 26 13.30 -15.39 -6.69
CA GLN A 26 12.20 -16.37 -6.76
C GLN A 26 12.42 -17.58 -5.85
N HIS A 27 13.68 -18.04 -5.69
CA HIS A 27 14.06 -19.17 -4.82
C HIS A 27 13.81 -18.92 -3.33
N ARG A 28 13.51 -17.67 -2.92
CA ARG A 28 13.22 -17.32 -1.54
C ARG A 28 11.74 -17.41 -1.19
N GLY A 29 10.86 -17.48 -2.18
CA GLY A 29 9.43 -17.64 -2.02
C GLY A 29 8.98 -19.09 -2.07
N ALA A 30 7.73 -19.32 -1.72
CA ALA A 30 7.06 -20.60 -1.89
C ALA A 30 6.08 -20.53 -3.06
N ILE A 31 5.81 -21.69 -3.65
CA ILE A 31 4.75 -21.88 -4.64
C ILE A 31 3.65 -22.67 -3.97
N LEU A 32 2.40 -22.22 -4.08
CA LEU A 32 1.24 -22.89 -3.49
C LEU A 32 0.86 -24.16 -4.24
N ALA A 33 -0.13 -24.88 -3.74
CA ALA A 33 -0.50 -26.22 -4.20
C ALA A 33 -0.94 -26.28 -5.68
N ASP A 34 -1.35 -25.15 -6.28
CA ASP A 34 -1.70 -25.07 -7.70
C ASP A 34 -0.46 -24.98 -8.65
N GLY A 35 0.74 -25.00 -8.07
CA GLY A 35 2.00 -24.95 -8.82
C GLY A 35 2.28 -23.62 -9.54
N LYS A 36 1.46 -22.58 -9.33
CA LYS A 36 1.55 -21.30 -10.03
C LYS A 36 1.43 -20.10 -9.11
N THR A 37 0.59 -20.16 -8.09
CA THR A 37 0.41 -19.06 -7.13
C THR A 37 1.65 -18.93 -6.25
N GLY A 38 2.26 -17.73 -6.23
CA GLY A 38 3.34 -17.40 -5.28
C GLY A 38 2.79 -17.06 -3.90
N ASP A 39 3.63 -17.20 -2.88
CA ASP A 39 3.30 -16.81 -1.49
C ASP A 39 3.24 -15.29 -1.26
N GLY A 40 3.54 -14.51 -2.29
CA GLY A 40 3.39 -13.07 -2.32
C GLY A 40 4.69 -12.32 -2.58
N CYS A 41 4.58 -11.29 -3.36
CA CYS A 41 5.67 -10.35 -3.62
C CYS A 41 5.12 -8.95 -3.90
N GLY A 42 6.01 -7.97 -3.96
CA GLY A 42 5.60 -6.61 -4.28
C GLY A 42 6.74 -5.63 -4.36
N LEU A 43 6.36 -4.43 -4.79
CA LEU A 43 7.21 -3.30 -5.07
C LEU A 43 6.58 -2.03 -4.50
N LEU A 44 7.28 -1.34 -3.61
CA LEU A 44 6.97 0.02 -3.19
C LEU A 44 7.85 0.96 -3.99
N LEU A 45 7.24 1.95 -4.58
CA LEU A 45 7.87 2.99 -5.40
C LEU A 45 7.75 4.35 -4.71
N GLN A 46 8.78 5.18 -4.80
CA GLN A 46 8.54 6.62 -4.67
C GLN A 46 7.47 6.99 -5.70
N LYS A 47 6.48 7.79 -5.31
CA LYS A 47 5.33 8.12 -6.16
C LYS A 47 5.77 8.49 -7.58
N PRO A 48 5.36 7.75 -8.61
CA PRO A 48 5.71 8.04 -10.00
C PRO A 48 4.95 9.27 -10.51
N ASP A 49 5.42 10.47 -10.16
CA ASP A 49 4.68 11.72 -10.37
C ASP A 49 4.35 11.96 -11.84
N ARG A 50 5.34 11.81 -12.72
CA ARG A 50 5.14 11.96 -14.17
C ARG A 50 4.09 11.02 -14.73
N PHE A 51 4.16 9.74 -14.35
CA PHE A 51 3.20 8.72 -14.76
C PHE A 51 1.78 9.05 -14.32
N PHE A 52 1.57 9.36 -13.04
CA PHE A 52 0.24 9.68 -12.52
C PHE A 52 -0.34 10.97 -13.08
N ARG A 53 0.49 11.97 -13.38
CA ARG A 53 0.02 13.20 -14.08
C ARG A 53 -0.46 12.90 -15.49
N ILE A 54 0.22 12.03 -16.23
CA ILE A 54 -0.20 11.61 -17.56
C ILE A 54 -1.50 10.79 -17.47
N VAL A 55 -1.57 9.83 -16.55
CA VAL A 55 -2.80 9.04 -16.30
C VAL A 55 -4.00 9.94 -15.97
N ALA A 56 -3.81 10.96 -15.15
CA ALA A 56 -4.83 11.94 -14.82
C ALA A 56 -5.24 12.78 -16.04
N GLN A 57 -4.25 13.25 -16.81
CA GLN A 57 -4.50 14.04 -18.03
C GLN A 57 -5.31 13.26 -19.08
N GLU A 58 -4.97 11.97 -19.30
CA GLU A 58 -5.70 11.06 -20.20
C GLU A 58 -7.17 10.89 -19.80
N ARG A 59 -7.52 11.16 -18.53
CA ARG A 59 -8.89 11.10 -17.97
C ARG A 59 -9.55 12.47 -17.82
N GLY A 60 -8.90 13.54 -18.25
CA GLY A 60 -9.40 14.91 -18.06
C GLY A 60 -9.35 15.40 -16.61
N TRP A 61 -8.58 14.75 -15.74
CA TRP A 61 -8.46 15.12 -14.34
C TRP A 61 -7.38 16.17 -14.11
N ARG A 62 -7.62 17.05 -13.14
CA ARG A 62 -6.66 18.08 -12.75
C ARG A 62 -6.04 17.74 -11.39
N LEU A 63 -4.77 17.39 -11.39
CA LEU A 63 -4.00 17.20 -10.16
C LEU A 63 -3.40 18.51 -9.67
N ALA A 64 -3.56 18.78 -8.38
CA ALA A 64 -2.86 19.86 -7.70
C ALA A 64 -1.34 19.63 -7.68
N LYS A 65 -0.57 20.64 -7.25
CA LYS A 65 0.87 20.48 -7.02
C LYS A 65 1.12 19.38 -5.98
N ASN A 66 0.36 19.39 -4.89
CA ASN A 66 0.39 18.36 -3.85
C ASN A 66 -0.87 17.49 -3.97
N TYR A 67 -0.68 16.24 -4.34
CA TYR A 67 -1.73 15.23 -4.52
C TYR A 67 -1.23 13.87 -4.05
N ALA A 68 -2.14 13.01 -3.66
CA ALA A 68 -1.86 11.64 -3.28
C ALA A 68 -2.56 10.64 -4.19
N VAL A 69 -2.02 9.41 -4.22
CA VAL A 69 -2.64 8.27 -4.88
C VAL A 69 -2.78 7.14 -3.87
N GLY A 70 -4.01 6.68 -3.68
CA GLY A 70 -4.28 5.46 -2.93
C GLY A 70 -4.26 4.25 -3.85
N MET A 71 -3.65 3.13 -3.41
CA MET A 71 -3.79 1.80 -3.99
C MET A 71 -4.61 0.96 -3.03
N LEU A 72 -5.78 0.50 -3.47
CA LEU A 72 -6.75 -0.19 -2.63
C LEU A 72 -7.13 -1.54 -3.22
N PHE A 73 -7.29 -2.51 -2.34
CA PHE A 73 -8.00 -3.74 -2.62
C PHE A 73 -9.44 -3.59 -2.13
N LEU A 74 -10.41 -3.83 -2.99
CA LEU A 74 -11.84 -3.76 -2.69
C LEU A 74 -12.47 -5.14 -2.88
N ASN A 75 -13.61 -5.34 -2.24
CA ASN A 75 -14.38 -6.56 -2.41
C ASN A 75 -14.81 -6.75 -3.88
N LYS A 76 -14.91 -8.01 -4.31
CA LYS A 76 -15.46 -8.34 -5.64
C LYS A 76 -16.94 -8.02 -5.77
N ASP A 77 -17.68 -8.07 -4.67
CA ASP A 77 -19.09 -7.68 -4.63
C ASP A 77 -19.22 -6.19 -4.96
N PRO A 78 -20.00 -5.83 -6.01
CA PRO A 78 -20.13 -4.45 -6.44
C PRO A 78 -20.75 -3.52 -5.39
N GLU A 79 -21.67 -4.03 -4.56
CA GLU A 79 -22.33 -3.24 -3.52
C GLU A 79 -21.37 -2.94 -2.38
N LEU A 80 -20.61 -3.95 -1.93
CA LEU A 80 -19.55 -3.77 -0.92
C LEU A 80 -18.45 -2.85 -1.43
N ALA A 81 -18.02 -3.01 -2.68
CA ALA A 81 -17.04 -2.11 -3.29
C ALA A 81 -17.54 -0.66 -3.37
N ALA A 82 -18.80 -0.45 -3.76
CA ALA A 82 -19.40 0.88 -3.80
C ALA A 82 -19.55 1.49 -2.40
N ALA A 83 -19.91 0.69 -1.40
CA ALA A 83 -19.96 1.13 -0.01
C ALA A 83 -18.56 1.53 0.51
N ALA A 84 -17.54 0.72 0.21
CA ALA A 84 -16.17 1.02 0.58
C ALA A 84 -15.67 2.32 -0.06
N ARG A 85 -15.93 2.55 -1.35
CA ARG A 85 -15.57 3.81 -2.02
C ARG A 85 -16.20 5.02 -1.33
N ARG A 86 -17.49 4.96 -1.00
CA ARG A 86 -18.18 6.05 -0.28
C ARG A 86 -17.51 6.36 1.06
N ILE A 87 -17.18 5.32 1.84
CA ILE A 87 -16.50 5.49 3.14
C ILE A 87 -15.12 6.11 2.95
N VAL A 88 -14.37 5.68 1.95
CA VAL A 88 -13.05 6.24 1.62
C VAL A 88 -13.17 7.72 1.27
N GLU A 89 -14.13 8.09 0.41
CA GLU A 89 -14.36 9.47 0.01
C GLU A 89 -14.78 10.35 1.20
N GLU A 90 -15.72 9.90 2.02
CA GLU A 90 -16.19 10.60 3.21
C GLU A 90 -15.04 10.93 4.18
N GLU A 91 -14.19 9.94 4.51
CA GLU A 91 -13.09 10.17 5.45
C GLU A 91 -11.98 11.07 4.85
N LEU A 92 -11.72 10.98 3.55
CA LEU A 92 -10.79 11.88 2.87
C LEU A 92 -11.34 13.32 2.83
N GLN A 93 -12.62 13.49 2.53
CA GLN A 93 -13.27 14.81 2.52
C GLN A 93 -13.35 15.40 3.93
N ARG A 94 -13.54 14.57 4.97
CA ARG A 94 -13.47 15.00 6.38
C ARG A 94 -12.11 15.64 6.71
N GLU A 95 -11.03 15.17 6.09
CA GLU A 95 -9.70 15.77 6.18
C GLU A 95 -9.47 16.89 5.15
N THR A 96 -10.53 17.46 4.58
CA THR A 96 -10.49 18.55 3.59
C THR A 96 -9.78 18.21 2.28
N LEU A 97 -9.56 16.93 2.00
CA LEU A 97 -8.96 16.46 0.75
C LEU A 97 -10.01 16.39 -0.35
N SER A 98 -9.68 16.82 -1.54
CA SER A 98 -10.61 16.81 -2.69
C SER A 98 -10.43 15.56 -3.52
N ILE A 99 -11.50 14.79 -3.71
CA ILE A 99 -11.48 13.61 -4.57
C ILE A 99 -11.38 14.05 -6.03
N VAL A 100 -10.41 13.50 -6.75
CA VAL A 100 -10.22 13.73 -8.19
C VAL A 100 -10.90 12.65 -9.01
N GLY A 101 -10.74 11.40 -8.62
CA GLY A 101 -11.39 10.28 -9.30
C GLY A 101 -10.82 8.92 -8.90
N TRP A 102 -11.50 7.88 -9.39
CA TRP A 102 -11.12 6.49 -9.24
C TRP A 102 -10.65 5.88 -10.55
N ARG A 103 -9.69 4.98 -10.46
CA ARG A 103 -9.13 4.26 -11.60
C ARG A 103 -9.06 2.78 -11.30
N ASP A 104 -9.65 1.94 -12.12
CA ASP A 104 -9.30 0.51 -12.14
C ASP A 104 -7.85 0.37 -12.57
N VAL A 105 -7.05 -0.36 -11.79
CA VAL A 105 -5.65 -0.64 -12.13
C VAL A 105 -5.63 -1.68 -13.24
N PRO A 106 -4.94 -1.41 -14.36
CA PRO A 106 -4.86 -2.39 -15.45
C PRO A 106 -4.10 -3.64 -15.00
N THR A 107 -4.76 -4.79 -15.03
CA THR A 107 -4.20 -6.08 -14.64
C THR A 107 -4.42 -7.14 -15.70
N ASN A 108 -3.52 -8.13 -15.74
CA ASN A 108 -3.66 -9.34 -16.55
C ASN A 108 -3.82 -10.55 -15.63
N GLU A 109 -5.05 -10.96 -15.40
CA GLU A 109 -5.39 -12.08 -14.52
C GLU A 109 -4.89 -13.43 -15.06
N GLY A 110 -4.68 -13.58 -16.37
CA GLY A 110 -4.24 -14.81 -17.01
C GLY A 110 -2.86 -15.32 -16.57
N VAL A 111 -2.06 -14.47 -15.89
CA VAL A 111 -0.76 -14.87 -15.36
C VAL A 111 -0.84 -15.46 -13.95
N LEU A 112 -1.97 -15.32 -13.27
CA LEU A 112 -2.16 -15.79 -11.90
C LEU A 112 -2.50 -17.29 -11.84
N GLY A 113 -2.21 -17.92 -10.70
CA GLY A 113 -2.68 -19.26 -10.37
C GLY A 113 -4.11 -19.25 -9.82
N GLU A 114 -4.75 -20.41 -9.79
CA GLU A 114 -6.17 -20.56 -9.38
C GLU A 114 -6.41 -20.10 -7.94
N ILE A 115 -5.47 -20.38 -7.03
CA ILE A 115 -5.56 -19.96 -5.63
C ILE A 115 -5.53 -18.42 -5.52
N ALA A 116 -4.64 -17.75 -6.27
CA ALA A 116 -4.61 -16.30 -6.30
C ALA A 116 -5.89 -15.71 -6.89
N LEU A 117 -6.41 -16.30 -7.98
CA LEU A 117 -7.64 -15.88 -8.66
C LEU A 117 -8.88 -16.02 -7.77
N SER A 118 -8.97 -17.10 -6.98
CA SER A 118 -10.11 -17.34 -6.08
C SER A 118 -10.30 -16.24 -5.04
N SER A 119 -9.21 -15.61 -4.62
CA SER A 119 -9.17 -14.53 -3.62
C SER A 119 -8.72 -13.18 -4.18
N LEU A 120 -8.65 -13.02 -5.51
CA LEU A 120 -8.24 -11.78 -6.16
C LEU A 120 -9.23 -10.65 -5.81
N PRO A 121 -8.79 -9.54 -5.21
CA PRO A 121 -9.66 -8.39 -4.97
C PRO A 121 -9.87 -7.56 -6.24
N ARG A 122 -10.81 -6.63 -6.22
CA ARG A 122 -10.79 -5.51 -7.16
C ARG A 122 -9.63 -4.59 -6.76
N ILE A 123 -8.83 -4.18 -7.73
CA ILE A 123 -7.65 -3.34 -7.49
C ILE A 123 -7.88 -1.97 -8.11
N GLU A 124 -7.99 -0.97 -7.26
CA GLU A 124 -8.33 0.38 -7.69
C GLU A 124 -7.39 1.43 -7.09
N GLN A 125 -7.25 2.53 -7.80
CA GLN A 125 -6.55 3.71 -7.34
C GLN A 125 -7.51 4.87 -7.16
N ILE A 126 -7.39 5.58 -6.02
CA ILE A 126 -8.04 6.86 -5.77
C ILE A 126 -7.02 7.98 -5.88
N PHE A 127 -7.38 9.05 -6.57
CA PHE A 127 -6.58 10.26 -6.71
C PHE A 127 -7.22 11.39 -5.89
N VAL A 128 -6.43 12.06 -5.07
CA VAL A 128 -6.89 13.11 -4.17
C VAL A 128 -5.95 14.30 -4.19
N ASN A 129 -6.51 15.51 -4.17
CA ASN A 129 -5.77 16.75 -4.08
C ASN A 129 -5.77 17.30 -2.65
N ALA A 130 -4.63 17.84 -2.23
CA ALA A 130 -4.56 18.65 -1.03
C ALA A 130 -5.07 20.07 -1.28
N PRO A 131 -5.58 20.78 -0.25
CA PRO A 131 -5.80 22.21 -0.30
C PRO A 131 -4.53 22.99 -0.67
N ALA A 132 -4.71 24.16 -1.27
CA ALA A 132 -3.59 25.04 -1.58
C ALA A 132 -2.80 25.43 -0.32
N GLY A 133 -1.48 25.47 -0.44
CA GLY A 133 -0.59 25.87 0.66
C GLY A 133 -0.19 24.75 1.63
N TRP A 134 -0.80 23.57 1.56
CA TRP A 134 -0.35 22.46 2.39
C TRP A 134 1.04 21.96 1.99
N ARG A 135 1.85 21.66 3.02
CA ARG A 135 3.13 20.98 2.81
C ARG A 135 2.89 19.48 2.59
N PRO A 136 3.78 18.77 1.88
CA PRO A 136 3.64 17.31 1.69
C PRO A 136 3.47 16.54 3.00
N ARG A 137 4.21 16.88 4.05
CA ARG A 137 4.10 16.23 5.38
C ARG A 137 2.75 16.45 6.06
N ASP A 138 2.14 17.62 5.88
CA ASP A 138 0.83 17.90 6.47
C ASP A 138 -0.25 17.04 5.78
N MET A 139 -0.14 16.85 4.46
CA MET A 139 -1.00 15.92 3.72
C MET A 139 -0.83 14.48 4.20
N GLU A 140 0.40 13.97 4.35
CA GLU A 140 0.65 12.60 4.84
C GLU A 140 -0.01 12.34 6.19
N ARG A 141 0.08 13.27 7.14
CA ARG A 141 -0.57 13.14 8.46
C ARG A 141 -2.08 13.01 8.34
N ARG A 142 -2.71 13.78 7.44
CA ARG A 142 -4.15 13.74 7.22
C ARG A 142 -4.57 12.46 6.49
N LEU A 143 -3.79 12.01 5.51
CA LEU A 143 -4.01 10.72 4.85
C LEU A 143 -3.90 9.55 5.83
N PHE A 144 -2.96 9.60 6.78
CA PHE A 144 -2.82 8.60 7.82
C PHE A 144 -4.08 8.51 8.69
N ILE A 145 -4.60 9.62 9.21
CA ILE A 145 -5.82 9.64 10.02
C ILE A 145 -7.02 9.16 9.22
N ALA A 146 -7.22 9.68 8.00
CA ALA A 146 -8.30 9.24 7.13
C ALA A 146 -8.25 7.72 6.92
N ARG A 147 -7.08 7.18 6.56
CA ARG A 147 -6.90 5.74 6.36
C ARG A 147 -7.24 4.92 7.59
N ARG A 148 -6.80 5.33 8.78
CA ARG A 148 -7.11 4.60 10.03
C ARG A 148 -8.61 4.57 10.32
N ARG A 149 -9.31 5.68 10.08
CA ARG A 149 -10.78 5.74 10.20
C ARG A 149 -11.47 4.87 9.17
N ILE A 150 -11.00 4.88 7.90
CA ILE A 150 -11.48 4.01 6.82
C ILE A 150 -11.35 2.54 7.22
N GLU A 151 -10.16 2.11 7.63
CA GLU A 151 -9.89 0.73 8.03
C GLU A 151 -10.78 0.30 9.21
N LYS A 152 -11.04 1.18 10.17
CA LYS A 152 -11.93 0.92 11.30
C LYS A 152 -13.40 0.77 10.87
N ARG A 153 -13.88 1.63 9.98
CA ARG A 153 -15.25 1.56 9.45
C ARG A 153 -15.49 0.34 8.58
N LEU A 154 -14.45 -0.16 7.90
CA LEU A 154 -14.49 -1.30 7.00
C LEU A 154 -13.90 -2.59 7.61
N GLU A 155 -13.72 -2.65 8.93
CA GLU A 155 -13.11 -3.80 9.62
C GLU A 155 -13.86 -5.13 9.36
N ALA A 156 -15.16 -5.06 9.12
CA ALA A 156 -16.00 -6.23 8.81
C ALA A 156 -15.72 -6.79 7.41
N ASP A 157 -15.31 -5.97 6.44
CA ASP A 157 -14.97 -6.40 5.10
C ASP A 157 -13.52 -6.93 5.05
N LYS A 158 -13.39 -8.26 5.02
CA LYS A 158 -12.07 -8.94 5.04
C LYS A 158 -11.29 -8.84 3.73
N ASP A 159 -11.93 -8.43 2.66
CA ASP A 159 -11.30 -8.25 1.34
C ASP A 159 -10.85 -6.80 1.12
N PHE A 160 -11.36 -5.86 1.93
CA PHE A 160 -10.92 -4.47 1.89
C PHE A 160 -9.52 -4.29 2.49
N TYR A 161 -8.65 -3.61 1.78
CA TYR A 161 -7.32 -3.26 2.29
C TYR A 161 -6.73 -2.03 1.58
N VAL A 162 -6.12 -1.13 2.34
CA VAL A 162 -5.37 0.00 1.81
C VAL A 162 -3.89 -0.38 1.70
N CYS A 163 -3.42 -0.70 0.50
CA CYS A 163 -2.02 -1.01 0.24
C CYS A 163 -1.12 0.20 0.49
N SER A 164 -1.50 1.33 -0.07
CA SER A 164 -0.90 2.65 0.16
C SER A 164 -1.95 3.74 -0.01
N LEU A 165 -1.79 4.83 0.71
CA LEU A 165 -2.55 6.07 0.55
C LEU A 165 -1.61 7.21 0.92
N SER A 166 -0.88 7.75 -0.06
CA SER A 166 0.28 8.59 0.21
C SER A 166 0.54 9.56 -0.94
N ASN A 167 1.12 10.72 -0.62
CA ASN A 167 1.66 11.64 -1.59
C ASN A 167 3.15 11.36 -1.90
N LEU A 168 3.77 10.37 -1.21
CA LEU A 168 5.19 10.04 -1.33
C LEU A 168 5.45 8.70 -2.01
N VAL A 169 4.62 7.70 -1.74
CA VAL A 169 4.84 6.32 -2.19
C VAL A 169 3.60 5.69 -2.80
N ASN A 170 3.82 4.67 -3.63
CA ASN A 170 2.76 3.80 -4.15
C ASN A 170 3.23 2.34 -4.12
N ILE A 171 2.32 1.39 -3.86
CA ILE A 171 2.65 -0.02 -3.66
C ILE A 171 1.88 -0.90 -4.63
N TYR A 172 2.62 -1.69 -5.42
CA TYR A 172 2.13 -2.79 -6.24
C TYR A 172 2.50 -4.11 -5.59
N LYS A 173 1.54 -4.92 -5.18
CA LYS A 173 1.79 -6.20 -4.50
C LYS A 173 0.67 -7.21 -4.72
N GLY A 174 0.96 -8.50 -4.51
CA GLY A 174 -0.07 -9.53 -4.65
C GLY A 174 0.42 -10.95 -4.45
N LEU A 175 -0.51 -11.90 -4.53
CA LEU A 175 -0.23 -13.34 -4.47
C LEU A 175 0.23 -13.84 -5.86
N CYS A 176 1.38 -13.40 -6.29
CA CYS A 176 1.97 -13.83 -7.55
C CYS A 176 3.46 -14.14 -7.38
N MET A 177 3.99 -14.83 -8.38
CA MET A 177 5.44 -15.03 -8.47
C MET A 177 6.11 -13.70 -8.85
N PRO A 178 7.38 -13.48 -8.44
CA PRO A 178 8.14 -12.28 -8.79
C PRO A 178 8.23 -11.99 -10.28
N THR A 179 8.30 -13.04 -11.09
CA THR A 179 8.33 -12.98 -12.55
C THR A 179 7.00 -12.53 -13.15
N ASP A 180 5.92 -12.75 -12.43
CA ASP A 180 4.56 -12.44 -12.89
C ASP A 180 4.09 -11.06 -12.43
N LEU A 181 4.68 -10.48 -11.39
CA LEU A 181 4.30 -9.16 -10.88
C LEU A 181 4.23 -8.08 -11.98
N PRO A 182 5.26 -7.90 -12.84
CA PRO A 182 5.20 -6.91 -13.92
C PRO A 182 4.33 -7.34 -15.10
N ARG A 183 3.98 -8.63 -15.21
CA ARG A 183 3.04 -9.14 -16.20
C ARG A 183 1.60 -9.03 -15.73
N PHE A 184 1.39 -9.06 -14.41
CA PHE A 184 0.09 -8.87 -13.78
C PHE A 184 -0.29 -7.38 -13.75
N TYR A 185 0.55 -6.51 -13.20
CA TYR A 185 0.33 -5.07 -13.18
C TYR A 185 0.91 -4.42 -14.44
N LEU A 186 0.05 -4.11 -15.41
CA LEU A 186 0.47 -3.56 -16.70
C LEU A 186 1.14 -2.19 -16.58
N ASP A 187 0.83 -1.43 -15.52
CA ASP A 187 1.50 -0.17 -15.19
C ASP A 187 3.02 -0.32 -15.04
N LEU A 188 3.49 -1.45 -14.50
CA LEU A 188 4.91 -1.70 -14.24
C LEU A 188 5.73 -1.88 -15.53
N ALA A 189 5.07 -2.17 -16.66
CA ALA A 189 5.67 -2.24 -17.98
C ALA A 189 5.69 -0.89 -18.72
N ASP A 190 4.97 0.11 -18.23
CA ASP A 190 4.90 1.45 -18.84
C ASP A 190 6.22 2.21 -18.62
N LEU A 191 6.88 2.59 -19.70
CA LEU A 191 8.17 3.32 -19.65
C LEU A 191 8.07 4.69 -18.99
N ARG A 192 6.85 5.25 -18.87
CA ARG A 192 6.57 6.52 -18.19
C ARG A 192 6.53 6.39 -16.68
N LEU A 193 6.41 5.13 -16.17
CA LEU A 193 6.44 4.84 -14.74
C LEU A 193 7.88 4.85 -14.25
N GLU A 194 8.27 5.98 -13.67
CA GLU A 194 9.62 6.28 -13.19
C GLU A 194 9.65 6.42 -11.68
N SER A 195 10.73 5.97 -11.05
CA SER A 195 10.95 6.13 -9.61
C SER A 195 12.44 6.29 -9.31
N ALA A 196 12.77 7.08 -8.30
CA ALA A 196 14.15 7.17 -7.82
C ALA A 196 14.46 6.10 -6.77
N ILE A 197 13.44 5.56 -6.08
CA ILE A 197 13.60 4.53 -5.05
C ILE A 197 12.56 3.45 -5.24
N CYS A 198 13.00 2.19 -5.20
CA CYS A 198 12.17 1.01 -5.19
C CYS A 198 12.55 0.12 -4.00
N LEU A 199 11.63 -0.10 -3.08
CA LEU A 199 11.71 -1.14 -2.05
C LEU A 199 10.92 -2.36 -2.53
N PHE A 200 11.54 -3.53 -2.56
CA PHE A 200 10.88 -4.76 -3.04
C PHE A 200 11.12 -5.94 -2.11
N HIS A 201 10.16 -6.83 -2.08
CA HIS A 201 10.20 -8.00 -1.22
C HIS A 201 9.61 -9.22 -1.90
N GLN A 202 10.28 -10.34 -1.70
CA GLN A 202 9.82 -11.68 -2.03
C GLN A 202 9.71 -12.48 -0.76
N ARG A 203 8.61 -13.10 -0.54
CA ARG A 203 8.25 -13.93 0.58
C ARG A 203 7.28 -13.25 1.54
N PHE A 204 6.49 -14.09 2.12
CA PHE A 204 5.47 -13.86 3.10
C PHE A 204 6.01 -14.11 4.53
N SER A 205 5.32 -13.65 5.56
CA SER A 205 5.64 -14.01 6.93
C SER A 205 5.39 -15.50 7.15
N THR A 206 6.38 -16.25 7.64
CA THR A 206 6.36 -17.71 7.77
C THR A 206 5.25 -18.26 8.66
N ASN A 207 4.66 -17.43 9.53
CA ASN A 207 3.69 -17.82 10.55
C ASN A 207 2.23 -17.48 10.18
N THR A 208 1.95 -17.13 8.94
CA THR A 208 0.60 -16.72 8.50
C THR A 208 0.25 -17.33 7.14
N VAL A 209 -1.04 -17.58 6.90
CA VAL A 209 -1.53 -18.04 5.59
C VAL A 209 -1.40 -16.91 4.57
N PRO A 210 -0.85 -17.16 3.36
CA PRO A 210 -0.73 -16.17 2.31
C PRO A 210 -2.09 -15.56 1.94
N ARG A 211 -2.14 -14.22 1.93
CA ARG A 211 -3.32 -13.44 1.54
C ARG A 211 -2.87 -12.17 0.83
N TRP A 212 -3.68 -11.66 -0.10
CA TRP A 212 -3.39 -10.44 -0.87
C TRP A 212 -2.94 -9.25 0.00
N PRO A 213 -3.63 -8.89 1.11
CA PRO A 213 -3.23 -7.78 1.96
C PRO A 213 -1.86 -7.97 2.61
N LEU A 214 -1.49 -9.22 2.90
CA LEU A 214 -0.28 -9.53 3.65
C LEU A 214 0.97 -9.72 2.78
N ALA A 215 0.84 -9.73 1.45
CA ALA A 215 1.98 -9.61 0.56
C ALA A 215 2.76 -8.32 0.87
N GLN A 216 4.09 -8.40 0.80
CA GLN A 216 4.96 -7.28 1.15
C GLN A 216 5.55 -6.63 -0.11
N PRO A 217 5.98 -5.35 -0.05
CA PRO A 217 6.16 -4.50 1.14
C PRO A 217 4.85 -4.03 1.78
N PHE A 218 4.95 -3.69 3.07
CA PHE A 218 3.97 -2.83 3.73
C PHE A 218 4.30 -1.36 3.47
N ARG A 219 3.65 -0.42 4.18
CA ARG A 219 3.80 1.02 3.93
C ARG A 219 5.16 1.58 4.33
N TYR A 220 5.74 1.05 5.39
CA TYR A 220 7.02 1.49 5.97
C TYR A 220 8.05 0.38 6.09
N LEU A 221 7.65 -0.87 5.88
CA LEU A 221 8.46 -2.03 6.21
C LEU A 221 8.40 -3.10 5.12
N ALA A 222 9.54 -3.75 4.89
CA ALA A 222 9.65 -5.04 4.23
C ALA A 222 10.52 -5.97 5.09
N HIS A 223 9.91 -6.97 5.71
CA HIS A 223 10.55 -7.87 6.65
C HIS A 223 9.91 -9.26 6.61
N ASN A 224 10.70 -10.33 6.68
CA ASN A 224 10.22 -11.71 6.57
C ASN A 224 9.27 -12.14 7.70
N GLY A 225 9.22 -11.42 8.80
CA GLY A 225 8.62 -11.84 10.05
C GLY A 225 9.67 -12.40 11.02
N GLU A 226 9.23 -13.21 11.97
CA GLU A 226 10.04 -13.78 13.05
C GLU A 226 10.30 -12.79 14.20
N ILE A 227 9.33 -11.92 14.48
CA ILE A 227 9.37 -11.02 15.62
C ILE A 227 8.91 -11.82 16.85
N ASN A 228 9.88 -12.14 17.71
CA ASN A 228 9.62 -12.88 18.94
C ASN A 228 8.71 -12.09 19.87
N THR A 229 7.91 -12.80 20.66
CA THR A 229 7.01 -12.20 21.65
C THR A 229 6.02 -11.19 21.09
N ILE A 230 5.60 -11.36 19.84
CA ILE A 230 4.69 -10.40 19.17
C ILE A 230 3.41 -10.13 19.97
N THR A 231 2.85 -11.14 20.63
CA THR A 231 1.67 -11.00 21.49
C THR A 231 1.94 -10.03 22.64
N GLY A 232 3.06 -10.19 23.34
CA GLY A 232 3.49 -9.28 24.40
C GLY A 232 3.70 -7.86 23.88
N ASN A 233 4.35 -7.71 22.72
CA ASN A 233 4.57 -6.41 22.10
C ASN A 233 3.25 -5.73 21.69
N ARG A 234 2.27 -6.46 21.17
CA ARG A 234 0.93 -5.95 20.88
C ARG A 234 0.23 -5.47 22.16
N GLN A 235 0.30 -6.23 23.25
CA GLN A 235 -0.30 -5.83 24.53
C GLN A 235 0.38 -4.58 25.10
N TRP A 236 1.70 -4.47 25.01
CA TRP A 236 2.42 -3.25 25.40
C TRP A 236 2.03 -2.04 24.55
N ALA A 237 1.87 -2.18 23.25
CA ALA A 237 1.39 -1.12 22.38
C ALA A 237 -0.01 -0.65 22.78
N ARG A 238 -0.95 -1.59 23.07
CA ARG A 238 -2.30 -1.28 23.59
C ARG A 238 -2.24 -0.53 24.92
N ALA A 239 -1.49 -1.05 25.88
CA ALA A 239 -1.36 -0.45 27.20
C ALA A 239 -0.80 0.97 27.15
N ARG A 240 0.00 1.30 26.15
CA ARG A 240 0.62 2.63 25.97
C ARG A 240 -0.15 3.56 25.03
N THR A 241 -1.25 3.12 24.44
CA THR A 241 -2.02 3.91 23.46
C THR A 241 -2.38 5.30 23.99
N TYR A 242 -2.73 5.44 25.27
CA TYR A 242 -3.06 6.73 25.89
C TYR A 242 -1.90 7.74 25.92
N LYS A 243 -0.66 7.29 25.74
CA LYS A 243 0.53 8.16 25.68
C LYS A 243 0.79 8.76 24.31
N PHE A 244 0.14 8.22 23.26
CA PHE A 244 0.34 8.70 21.90
C PHE A 244 -0.47 9.97 21.66
N GLN A 245 0.15 11.10 21.96
CA GLN A 245 -0.41 12.44 21.77
C GLN A 245 0.65 13.33 21.14
N THR A 246 0.25 14.13 20.17
CA THR A 246 1.13 15.11 19.53
C THR A 246 0.31 16.26 18.94
N PRO A 247 0.80 17.52 19.06
CA PRO A 247 0.13 18.65 18.41
C PRO A 247 0.19 18.59 16.87
N LEU A 248 1.06 17.74 16.30
CA LEU A 248 1.15 17.54 14.86
C LEU A 248 -0.05 16.76 14.28
N ILE A 249 -0.69 15.94 15.12
CA ILE A 249 -1.88 15.15 14.77
C ILE A 249 -2.82 15.20 15.99
N PRO A 250 -3.65 16.26 16.12
CA PRO A 250 -4.52 16.43 17.30
C PRO A 250 -5.48 15.26 17.51
N ASP A 251 -5.96 14.65 16.43
CA ASP A 251 -6.94 13.53 16.43
C ASP A 251 -6.24 12.16 16.38
N LEU A 252 -4.99 12.07 16.83
CA LEU A 252 -4.22 10.80 16.78
C LEU A 252 -4.95 9.65 17.52
N HIS A 253 -5.78 9.94 18.50
CA HIS A 253 -6.60 8.96 19.21
C HIS A 253 -7.58 8.21 18.28
N ASP A 254 -8.04 8.82 17.18
CA ASP A 254 -8.92 8.17 16.21
C ASP A 254 -8.23 7.03 15.47
N ALA A 255 -6.89 7.07 15.39
CA ALA A 255 -6.10 6.02 14.78
C ALA A 255 -5.96 4.74 15.63
N ALA A 256 -6.39 4.78 16.90
CA ALA A 256 -6.34 3.61 17.79
C ALA A 256 -7.35 2.52 17.35
N PRO A 257 -7.03 1.24 17.52
CA PRO A 257 -5.76 0.69 17.99
C PRO A 257 -4.64 0.88 16.94
N PHE A 258 -3.44 1.25 17.38
CA PHE A 258 -2.30 1.47 16.46
C PHE A 258 -1.79 0.19 15.84
N VAL A 259 -1.97 -0.94 16.50
CA VAL A 259 -1.46 -2.25 16.08
C VAL A 259 -2.62 -3.16 15.75
N ASN A 260 -2.55 -3.84 14.61
CA ASN A 260 -3.50 -4.89 14.27
C ASN A 260 -3.29 -6.13 15.16
N GLU A 261 -4.38 -6.80 15.52
CA GLU A 261 -4.35 -7.99 16.37
C GLU A 261 -4.28 -9.28 15.55
N THR A 262 -4.76 -9.26 14.31
CA THR A 262 -4.94 -10.43 13.44
C THR A 262 -3.97 -10.49 12.25
N GLY A 263 -3.17 -9.46 12.04
CA GLY A 263 -2.17 -9.41 10.97
C GLY A 263 -0.90 -10.19 11.31
N SER A 264 0.05 -10.20 10.37
CA SER A 264 1.39 -10.74 10.62
C SER A 264 2.15 -9.88 11.64
N ASP A 265 3.21 -10.43 12.21
CA ASP A 265 4.13 -9.71 13.10
C ASP A 265 4.73 -8.46 12.41
N SER A 266 5.17 -8.64 11.17
CA SER A 266 5.70 -7.54 10.35
C SER A 266 4.65 -6.46 10.08
N SER A 267 3.37 -6.82 9.87
CA SER A 267 2.30 -5.84 9.69
C SER A 267 2.02 -5.06 10.97
N SER A 268 2.14 -5.70 12.14
CA SER A 268 2.03 -5.03 13.43
C SER A 268 3.17 -4.02 13.65
N MET A 269 4.40 -4.39 13.27
CA MET A 269 5.55 -3.47 13.32
C MET A 269 5.38 -2.30 12.36
N ASP A 270 4.93 -2.54 11.13
CA ASP A 270 4.60 -1.50 10.14
C ASP A 270 3.61 -0.47 10.70
N ASN A 271 2.56 -0.96 11.35
CA ASN A 271 1.56 -0.09 11.98
C ASN A 271 2.13 0.81 13.08
N MET A 272 3.17 0.36 13.80
CA MET A 272 3.82 1.18 14.82
C MET A 272 4.85 2.15 14.24
N LEU A 273 5.57 1.77 13.19
CA LEU A 273 6.53 2.65 12.53
C LEU A 273 5.85 3.86 11.89
N GLU A 274 4.65 3.68 11.38
CA GLU A 274 3.93 4.72 10.65
C GLU A 274 3.68 5.99 11.49
N PRO A 275 3.01 5.95 12.67
CA PRO A 275 2.82 7.15 13.49
C PRO A 275 4.14 7.74 14.00
N VAL A 276 5.17 6.92 14.22
CA VAL A 276 6.50 7.41 14.61
C VAL A 276 7.11 8.25 13.50
N SER A 277 6.96 7.84 12.23
CA SER A 277 7.50 8.58 11.09
C SER A 277 6.89 9.97 10.93
N TYR A 278 5.62 10.16 11.33
CA TYR A 278 4.93 11.46 11.25
C TYR A 278 5.21 12.39 12.44
N THR A 279 5.70 11.86 13.53
CA THR A 279 5.87 12.58 14.80
C THR A 279 7.32 12.81 15.18
N HIS A 280 8.25 11.94 14.79
CA HIS A 280 9.64 11.95 15.24
C HIS A 280 10.70 11.99 14.13
N LEU A 281 10.34 11.76 12.86
CA LEU A 281 11.28 11.72 11.73
C LEU A 281 11.14 12.89 10.75
#